data_f1f38bf28924f4ffa3bd068309f9cab7
#
_entry.id   f1f38bf28924f4ffa3bd068309f9cab7
#
_cell.length_a   1.000
_cell.length_b   1.000
_cell.length_c   1.000
_cell.angle_alpha   90.00
_cell.angle_beta   90.00
_cell.angle_gamma   90.00
#
_symmetry.space_group_name_H-M   'P 1'
#
loop_
_entity.id
_entity.type
_entity.pdbx_description
1 polymer ?
#
loop_
_entity_poly.entity_id
_entity_poly.type
_entity_poly.pdbx_seq_one_letter_code
_entity_poly.pdbx_strand_id
1 'polypeptide(L)'
;MSGRLFTDTTNFLSIDRGDEILIDGKRYQVTGHEREGRFGMTDPKFWVKKAVDPDTGEKKIIKLAFFETFDISLAGIKIHCFRDPEKEARVLQTVRNHSHFMQGKSYQDSKGNNIRLLDVVRGPNFHAHIGSLEMDHESYFNTVLPAILRKLVKLFEAVRFLHIHGYRHGDIRNDHVIIENDTGNFVWIDFDYDFETPENPFSLDLFGMGNILIYAVGKGYHDMHGITMETSVYKDLKDRVVADDFSILNKWRLTNLRKLYPYVPTVMNDILLHFSKGSDIYYETAEEIIEDLNRCLHLVFKS
;
A
#
# COMPACT_ATOMS: atom_id res chain seq x y z
N MET A 1 -17.44 -31.27 -14.31
CA MET A 1 -17.50 -30.62 -15.64
C MET A 1 -16.10 -30.10 -15.92
N SER A 2 -15.57 -30.40 -17.09
CA SER A 2 -14.28 -29.82 -17.53
C SER A 2 -14.48 -28.31 -17.71
N GLY A 3 -13.63 -27.49 -17.11
CA GLY A 3 -13.65 -26.04 -17.28
C GLY A 3 -13.39 -25.65 -18.74
N ARG A 4 -13.80 -24.45 -19.11
CA ARG A 4 -13.52 -23.88 -20.43
C ARG A 4 -12.08 -23.40 -20.49
N LEU A 5 -11.42 -23.53 -21.63
CA LEU A 5 -10.09 -22.99 -21.88
C LEU A 5 -10.19 -21.61 -22.54
N PHE A 6 -9.59 -20.59 -21.92
CA PHE A 6 -9.53 -19.24 -22.43
C PHE A 6 -8.13 -18.93 -22.98
N THR A 7 -8.06 -18.51 -24.23
CA THR A 7 -6.87 -17.98 -24.93
C THR A 7 -7.03 -16.50 -25.23
N ASP A 8 -8.23 -15.95 -25.02
CA ASP A 8 -8.63 -14.55 -25.18
C ASP A 8 -9.26 -14.10 -23.86
N THR A 9 -8.70 -13.09 -23.21
CA THR A 9 -9.14 -12.59 -21.90
C THR A 9 -9.91 -11.27 -22.01
N THR A 10 -10.28 -10.83 -23.20
CA THR A 10 -11.04 -9.58 -23.43
C THR A 10 -12.30 -9.53 -22.58
N ASN A 11 -13.06 -10.63 -22.50
CA ASN A 11 -14.22 -10.72 -21.62
C ASN A 11 -13.87 -11.46 -20.31
N PHE A 12 -13.08 -10.80 -19.46
CA PHE A 12 -12.64 -11.38 -18.18
C PHE A 12 -13.80 -11.69 -17.23
N LEU A 13 -14.96 -11.04 -17.39
CA LEU A 13 -16.16 -11.32 -16.57
C LEU A 13 -16.71 -12.75 -16.83
N SER A 14 -16.48 -13.32 -18.01
CA SER A 14 -16.91 -14.67 -18.35
C SER A 14 -16.01 -15.78 -17.80
N ILE A 15 -14.82 -15.43 -17.31
CA ILE A 15 -13.84 -16.38 -16.76
C ILE A 15 -14.12 -16.59 -15.28
N ASP A 16 -14.43 -17.80 -14.86
CA ASP A 16 -14.84 -18.09 -13.50
C ASP A 16 -14.15 -19.34 -12.94
N ARG A 17 -14.46 -19.67 -11.70
CA ARG A 17 -13.90 -20.84 -11.00
C ARG A 17 -14.10 -22.13 -11.78
N GLY A 18 -13.01 -22.86 -11.97
CA GLY A 18 -12.97 -24.12 -12.71
C GLY A 18 -12.55 -23.95 -14.18
N ASP A 19 -12.58 -22.71 -14.73
CA ASP A 19 -12.06 -22.42 -16.06
C ASP A 19 -10.53 -22.42 -16.06
N GLU A 20 -9.93 -22.52 -17.25
CA GLU A 20 -8.48 -22.48 -17.46
C GLU A 20 -8.09 -21.27 -18.33
N ILE A 21 -6.96 -20.65 -18.02
CA ILE A 21 -6.36 -19.60 -18.85
C ILE A 21 -5.05 -20.12 -19.42
N LEU A 22 -4.87 -20.02 -20.75
CA LEU A 22 -3.63 -20.36 -21.42
C LEU A 22 -2.67 -19.17 -21.39
N ILE A 23 -1.51 -19.35 -20.75
CA ILE A 23 -0.48 -18.31 -20.65
C ILE A 23 0.87 -18.96 -21.04
N ASP A 24 1.51 -18.47 -22.08
CA ASP A 24 2.81 -18.96 -22.55
C ASP A 24 2.85 -20.50 -22.75
N GLY A 25 1.80 -21.04 -23.39
CA GLY A 25 1.67 -22.47 -23.66
C GLY A 25 1.26 -23.32 -22.46
N LYS A 26 1.12 -22.74 -21.26
CA LYS A 26 0.73 -23.43 -20.03
C LYS A 26 -0.70 -23.05 -19.60
N ARG A 27 -1.42 -24.04 -19.10
CA ARG A 27 -2.80 -23.87 -18.59
C ARG A 27 -2.76 -23.58 -17.09
N TYR A 28 -3.46 -22.55 -16.65
CA TYR A 28 -3.62 -22.20 -15.24
C TYR A 28 -5.08 -22.34 -14.86
N GLN A 29 -5.38 -23.15 -13.85
CA GLN A 29 -6.75 -23.36 -13.40
C GLN A 29 -7.20 -22.22 -12.48
N VAL A 30 -8.29 -21.55 -12.83
CA VAL A 30 -8.91 -20.50 -12.01
C VAL A 30 -9.63 -21.14 -10.82
N THR A 31 -9.30 -20.68 -9.62
CA THR A 31 -9.89 -21.16 -8.35
C THR A 31 -10.85 -20.15 -7.72
N GLY A 32 -10.91 -18.93 -8.26
CA GLY A 32 -11.79 -17.85 -7.81
C GLY A 32 -11.23 -16.46 -8.18
N HIS A 33 -11.75 -15.44 -7.50
CA HIS A 33 -11.35 -14.04 -7.69
C HIS A 33 -10.75 -13.49 -6.41
N GLU A 34 -9.87 -12.48 -6.53
CA GLU A 34 -9.52 -11.63 -5.39
C GLU A 34 -10.73 -10.78 -4.98
N ARG A 35 -10.72 -10.34 -3.74
CA ARG A 35 -11.78 -9.51 -3.18
C ARG A 35 -11.18 -8.28 -2.52
N GLU A 36 -11.86 -7.17 -2.64
CA GLU A 36 -11.52 -5.94 -1.96
C GLU A 36 -12.62 -5.58 -0.95
N GLY A 37 -12.21 -5.25 0.28
CA GLY A 37 -13.15 -4.74 1.28
C GLY A 37 -13.40 -3.26 1.05
N ARG A 38 -14.65 -2.89 0.73
CA ARG A 38 -15.09 -1.48 0.63
C ARG A 38 -16.34 -1.29 1.48
N PHE A 39 -16.34 -0.32 2.38
CA PHE A 39 -17.52 0.05 3.19
C PHE A 39 -18.20 -1.12 3.91
N GLY A 40 -17.41 -2.09 4.43
CA GLY A 40 -17.94 -3.26 5.12
C GLY A 40 -18.48 -4.37 4.20
N MET A 41 -18.45 -4.18 2.89
CA MET A 41 -18.75 -5.20 1.88
C MET A 41 -17.46 -5.68 1.22
N THR A 42 -17.47 -6.91 0.71
CA THR A 42 -16.36 -7.47 -0.05
C THR A 42 -16.77 -7.67 -1.49
N ASP A 43 -16.23 -6.82 -2.38
CA ASP A 43 -16.50 -6.89 -3.81
C ASP A 43 -15.45 -7.75 -4.53
N PRO A 44 -15.84 -8.65 -5.44
CA PRO A 44 -14.89 -9.42 -6.22
C PRO A 44 -14.21 -8.53 -7.28
N LYS A 45 -12.88 -8.59 -7.34
CA LYS A 45 -12.09 -8.01 -8.44
C LYS A 45 -12.08 -9.02 -9.60
N PHE A 46 -13.06 -8.96 -10.50
CA PHE A 46 -13.20 -9.94 -11.58
C PHE A 46 -12.01 -10.00 -12.54
N TRP A 47 -11.20 -8.97 -12.64
CA TRP A 47 -9.98 -8.95 -13.44
C TRP A 47 -8.76 -9.54 -12.70
N VAL A 48 -8.91 -9.92 -11.42
CA VAL A 48 -7.85 -10.54 -10.61
C VAL A 48 -8.28 -11.95 -10.23
N LYS A 49 -7.72 -12.93 -10.93
CA LYS A 49 -8.04 -14.36 -10.74
C LYS A 49 -7.04 -14.99 -9.78
N LYS A 50 -7.56 -15.76 -8.83
CA LYS A 50 -6.78 -16.77 -8.11
C LYS A 50 -6.64 -17.98 -9.00
N ALA A 51 -5.43 -18.48 -9.17
CA ALA A 51 -5.18 -19.63 -10.02
C ALA A 51 -4.20 -20.60 -9.37
N VAL A 52 -4.17 -21.80 -9.92
CA VAL A 52 -3.20 -22.85 -9.56
C VAL A 52 -2.56 -23.34 -10.84
N ASP A 53 -1.25 -23.48 -10.77
CA ASP A 53 -0.45 -24.22 -11.74
C ASP A 53 -0.76 -25.74 -11.55
N PRO A 54 -1.39 -26.42 -12.50
CA PRO A 54 -1.79 -27.80 -12.30
C PRO A 54 -0.62 -28.79 -12.24
N ASP A 55 0.54 -28.42 -12.80
CA ASP A 55 1.71 -29.29 -12.82
C ASP A 55 2.47 -29.26 -11.47
N THR A 56 2.53 -28.07 -10.83
CA THR A 56 3.30 -27.86 -9.60
C THR A 56 2.44 -27.72 -8.35
N GLY A 57 1.14 -27.43 -8.50
CA GLY A 57 0.23 -27.07 -7.41
C GLY A 57 0.45 -25.66 -6.83
N GLU A 58 1.34 -24.88 -7.44
CA GLU A 58 1.64 -23.53 -6.96
C GLU A 58 0.43 -22.60 -7.18
N LYS A 59 0.13 -21.80 -6.14
CA LYS A 59 -0.86 -20.75 -6.23
C LYS A 59 -0.27 -19.54 -6.94
N LYS A 60 -1.03 -18.97 -7.86
CA LYS A 60 -0.68 -17.76 -8.62
C LYS A 60 -1.85 -16.77 -8.58
N ILE A 61 -1.52 -15.50 -8.79
CA ILE A 61 -2.50 -14.46 -9.11
C ILE A 61 -2.35 -14.12 -10.59
N ILE A 62 -3.46 -14.09 -11.32
CA ILE A 62 -3.51 -13.66 -12.72
C ILE A 62 -4.28 -12.34 -12.77
N LYS A 63 -3.58 -11.24 -13.07
CA LYS A 63 -4.22 -9.96 -13.34
C LYS A 63 -4.43 -9.81 -14.84
N LEU A 64 -5.67 -9.61 -15.23
CA LEU A 64 -6.10 -9.37 -16.61
C LEU A 64 -6.14 -7.87 -16.91
N ALA A 65 -6.12 -7.50 -18.19
CA ALA A 65 -6.20 -6.10 -18.58
C ALA A 65 -7.54 -5.50 -18.13
N PHE A 66 -7.46 -4.49 -17.29
CA PHE A 66 -8.60 -3.71 -16.80
C PHE A 66 -8.19 -2.25 -16.70
N PHE A 67 -8.99 -1.38 -17.30
CA PHE A 67 -8.76 0.06 -17.36
C PHE A 67 -9.80 0.78 -16.51
N GLU A 68 -9.34 1.66 -15.66
CA GLU A 68 -10.16 2.46 -14.78
C GLU A 68 -9.53 3.85 -14.66
N THR A 69 -10.33 4.90 -14.65
CA THR A 69 -9.85 6.27 -14.44
C THR A 69 -10.75 6.99 -13.44
N PHE A 70 -10.16 7.82 -12.61
CA PHE A 70 -10.88 8.70 -11.68
C PHE A 70 -10.02 9.90 -11.29
N ASP A 71 -10.66 10.94 -10.81
CA ASP A 71 -9.98 12.12 -10.32
C ASP A 71 -10.07 12.21 -8.81
N ILE A 72 -8.98 12.64 -8.18
CA ILE A 72 -8.96 13.03 -6.77
C ILE A 72 -8.57 14.50 -6.64
N SER A 73 -8.89 15.10 -5.51
CA SER A 73 -8.44 16.46 -5.17
C SER A 73 -7.57 16.41 -3.92
N LEU A 74 -6.37 16.93 -4.05
CA LEU A 74 -5.41 17.08 -2.95
C LEU A 74 -5.02 18.54 -2.81
N ALA A 75 -5.33 19.16 -1.68
CA ALA A 75 -5.05 20.58 -1.41
C ALA A 75 -5.52 21.54 -2.53
N GLY A 76 -6.65 21.22 -3.19
CA GLY A 76 -7.19 21.99 -4.31
C GLY A 76 -6.58 21.66 -5.67
N ILE A 77 -5.56 20.83 -5.73
CA ILE A 77 -4.95 20.33 -6.96
C ILE A 77 -5.72 19.10 -7.42
N LYS A 78 -6.14 19.10 -8.68
CA LYS A 78 -6.78 17.96 -9.32
C LYS A 78 -5.71 16.99 -9.82
N ILE A 79 -5.80 15.73 -9.40
CA ILE A 79 -4.90 14.66 -9.80
C ILE A 79 -5.72 13.62 -10.56
N HIS A 80 -5.32 13.32 -11.78
CA HIS A 80 -5.93 12.29 -12.60
C HIS A 80 -5.27 10.94 -12.31
N CYS A 81 -6.03 9.98 -11.81
CA CYS A 81 -5.57 8.63 -11.49
C CYS A 81 -6.14 7.64 -12.49
N PHE A 82 -5.33 6.66 -12.86
CA PHE A 82 -5.74 5.62 -13.81
C PHE A 82 -5.00 4.30 -13.54
N ARG A 83 -5.61 3.22 -13.96
CA ARG A 83 -5.00 1.88 -13.92
C ARG A 83 -4.30 1.61 -15.24
N ASP A 84 -3.01 1.25 -15.19
CA ASP A 84 -2.18 0.93 -16.34
C ASP A 84 -1.56 -0.47 -16.21
N PRO A 85 -2.14 -1.48 -16.88
CA PRO A 85 -1.59 -2.84 -16.91
C PRO A 85 -0.18 -2.92 -17.52
N GLU A 86 0.13 -2.06 -18.48
CA GLU A 86 1.46 -2.04 -19.12
C GLU A 86 2.52 -1.43 -18.19
N LYS A 87 2.15 -0.43 -17.39
CA LYS A 87 3.04 0.12 -16.35
C LYS A 87 3.40 -0.96 -15.34
N GLU A 88 2.42 -1.73 -14.82
CA GLU A 88 2.69 -2.83 -13.89
C GLU A 88 3.63 -3.87 -14.53
N ALA A 89 3.44 -4.20 -15.81
CA ALA A 89 4.32 -5.12 -16.54
C ALA A 89 5.78 -4.61 -16.57
N ARG A 90 5.99 -3.32 -16.88
CA ARG A 90 7.33 -2.69 -16.88
C ARG A 90 7.95 -2.66 -15.49
N VAL A 91 7.15 -2.34 -14.46
CA VAL A 91 7.61 -2.35 -13.06
C VAL A 91 8.05 -3.75 -12.66
N LEU A 92 7.29 -4.81 -12.97
CA LEU A 92 7.65 -6.20 -12.66
C LEU A 92 9.01 -6.61 -13.26
N GLN A 93 9.34 -6.12 -14.46
CA GLN A 93 10.67 -6.34 -15.06
C GLN A 93 11.77 -5.62 -14.26
N THR A 94 11.52 -4.36 -13.89
CA THR A 94 12.47 -3.49 -13.18
C THR A 94 12.78 -4.02 -11.78
N VAL A 95 11.76 -4.53 -11.07
CA VAL A 95 11.88 -5.03 -9.68
C VAL A 95 12.19 -6.52 -9.59
N ARG A 96 12.58 -7.16 -10.68
CA ARG A 96 12.90 -8.59 -10.70
C ARG A 96 13.95 -8.93 -9.63
N ASN A 97 13.65 -9.93 -8.79
CA ASN A 97 14.48 -10.38 -7.67
C ASN A 97 14.66 -9.33 -6.54
N HIS A 98 13.92 -8.24 -6.54
CA HIS A 98 13.96 -7.28 -5.45
C HIS A 98 13.06 -7.75 -4.31
N SER A 99 13.64 -8.01 -3.13
CA SER A 99 12.99 -8.66 -1.98
C SER A 99 11.80 -7.89 -1.36
N HIS A 100 11.63 -6.61 -1.70
CA HIS A 100 10.56 -5.77 -1.18
C HIS A 100 9.43 -5.51 -2.19
N PHE A 101 9.39 -6.28 -3.29
CA PHE A 101 8.28 -6.22 -4.27
C PHE A 101 7.77 -7.61 -4.59
N MET A 102 6.46 -7.72 -4.80
CA MET A 102 5.88 -8.93 -5.37
C MET A 102 6.55 -9.24 -6.71
N GLN A 103 6.73 -10.52 -6.99
CA GLN A 103 7.37 -11.01 -8.21
C GLN A 103 6.32 -11.53 -9.20
N GLY A 104 6.68 -11.54 -10.47
CA GLY A 104 5.81 -12.03 -11.52
C GLY A 104 6.36 -11.76 -12.90
N LYS A 105 5.58 -12.13 -13.90
CA LYS A 105 5.90 -11.91 -15.32
C LYS A 105 4.66 -11.44 -16.07
N SER A 106 4.88 -10.66 -17.11
CA SER A 106 3.84 -10.24 -18.04
C SER A 106 3.89 -11.05 -19.32
N TYR A 107 2.70 -11.34 -19.84
CA TYR A 107 2.47 -12.06 -21.09
C TYR A 107 1.36 -11.36 -21.87
N GLN A 108 1.15 -11.79 -23.11
CA GLN A 108 0.00 -11.40 -23.92
C GLN A 108 -0.83 -12.61 -24.27
N ASP A 109 -2.15 -12.44 -24.26
CA ASP A 109 -3.06 -13.46 -24.77
C ASP A 109 -3.14 -13.46 -26.31
N SER A 110 -4.01 -14.30 -26.89
CA SER A 110 -4.17 -14.42 -28.35
C SER A 110 -4.69 -13.15 -29.05
N LYS A 111 -5.16 -12.17 -28.28
CA LYS A 111 -5.65 -10.87 -28.77
C LYS A 111 -4.72 -9.71 -28.39
N GLY A 112 -3.58 -9.99 -27.76
CA GLY A 112 -2.64 -8.98 -27.33
C GLY A 112 -3.01 -8.31 -26.01
N ASN A 113 -4.00 -8.81 -25.27
CA ASN A 113 -4.31 -8.28 -23.96
C ASN A 113 -3.19 -8.62 -22.96
N ASN A 114 -2.79 -7.66 -22.15
CA ASN A 114 -1.75 -7.86 -21.13
C ASN A 114 -2.27 -8.78 -20.00
N ILE A 115 -1.51 -9.81 -19.68
CA ILE A 115 -1.73 -10.71 -18.57
C ILE A 115 -0.52 -10.65 -17.64
N ARG A 116 -0.72 -10.35 -16.37
CA ARG A 116 0.33 -10.44 -15.34
C ARG A 116 0.11 -11.70 -14.53
N LEU A 117 1.08 -12.61 -14.58
CA LEU A 117 1.15 -13.83 -13.77
C LEU A 117 2.06 -13.56 -12.58
N LEU A 118 1.47 -13.48 -11.39
CA LEU A 118 2.13 -13.02 -10.16
C LEU A 118 2.28 -14.17 -9.17
N ASP A 119 3.40 -14.16 -8.45
CA ASP A 119 3.62 -15.02 -7.30
C ASP A 119 2.81 -14.52 -6.10
N VAL A 120 2.29 -15.46 -5.32
CA VAL A 120 1.52 -15.12 -4.12
C VAL A 120 2.47 -14.79 -2.99
N VAL A 121 2.49 -13.54 -2.55
CA VAL A 121 3.18 -13.14 -1.31
C VAL A 121 2.32 -13.60 -0.13
N ARG A 122 2.82 -14.52 0.70
CA ARG A 122 2.09 -15.13 1.81
C ARG A 122 2.35 -14.38 3.10
N GLY A 123 1.29 -13.90 3.76
CA GLY A 123 1.39 -13.24 5.06
C GLY A 123 0.23 -12.30 5.31
N PRO A 124 0.12 -11.74 6.51
CA PRO A 124 -0.83 -10.68 6.80
C PRO A 124 -0.41 -9.39 6.10
N ASN A 125 -1.37 -8.56 5.72
CA ASN A 125 -1.03 -7.20 5.34
C ASN A 125 -0.68 -6.35 6.57
N PHE A 126 -0.02 -5.21 6.34
CA PHE A 126 0.46 -4.33 7.41
C PHE A 126 -0.69 -3.80 8.29
N HIS A 127 -1.85 -3.51 7.68
CA HIS A 127 -3.03 -3.08 8.43
C HIS A 127 -3.49 -4.15 9.43
N ALA A 128 -3.64 -5.38 8.98
CA ALA A 128 -4.06 -6.50 9.83
C ALA A 128 -3.01 -6.82 10.91
N HIS A 129 -1.72 -6.76 10.54
CA HIS A 129 -0.63 -7.02 11.49
C HIS A 129 -0.63 -6.04 12.65
N ILE A 130 -0.65 -4.73 12.38
CA ILE A 130 -0.70 -3.71 13.44
C ILE A 130 -1.96 -3.86 14.29
N GLY A 131 -3.11 -4.11 13.65
CA GLY A 131 -4.40 -4.28 14.34
C GLY A 131 -4.46 -5.52 15.24
N SER A 132 -3.66 -6.55 14.97
CA SER A 132 -3.61 -7.79 15.77
C SER A 132 -2.74 -7.69 17.02
N LEU A 133 -1.99 -6.61 17.21
CA LEU A 133 -1.11 -6.44 18.37
C LEU A 133 -1.90 -6.06 19.62
N GLU A 134 -2.12 -7.02 20.52
CA GLU A 134 -2.86 -6.85 21.78
C GLU A 134 -1.96 -6.24 22.85
N MET A 135 -1.72 -4.95 22.79
CA MET A 135 -0.94 -4.18 23.78
C MET A 135 -1.34 -2.72 23.76
N ASP A 136 -1.09 -2.00 24.87
CA ASP A 136 -1.26 -0.55 24.91
C ASP A 136 -0.26 0.18 24.00
N HIS A 137 -0.58 1.44 23.68
CA HIS A 137 0.23 2.20 22.74
C HIS A 137 1.64 2.50 23.25
N GLU A 138 1.82 2.78 24.54
CA GLU A 138 3.14 3.11 25.10
C GLU A 138 4.08 1.90 25.07
N SER A 139 3.57 0.73 25.44
CA SER A 139 4.29 -0.55 25.33
C SER A 139 4.66 -0.84 23.86
N TYR A 140 3.70 -0.69 22.95
CA TYR A 140 3.94 -0.85 21.51
C TYR A 140 5.01 0.13 21.00
N PHE A 141 4.89 1.41 21.34
CA PHE A 141 5.81 2.45 20.91
C PHE A 141 7.26 2.15 21.32
N ASN A 142 7.45 1.69 22.55
CA ASN A 142 8.79 1.45 23.10
C ASN A 142 9.41 0.10 22.69
N THR A 143 8.59 -0.93 22.42
CA THR A 143 9.10 -2.31 22.25
C THR A 143 8.97 -2.87 20.84
N VAL A 144 7.93 -2.49 20.10
CA VAL A 144 7.61 -3.08 18.77
C VAL A 144 7.88 -2.08 17.64
N LEU A 145 7.45 -0.84 17.79
CA LEU A 145 7.57 0.19 16.76
C LEU A 145 9.01 0.38 16.22
N PRO A 146 10.08 0.34 17.05
CA PRO A 146 11.43 0.53 16.53
C PRO A 146 11.82 -0.50 15.45
N ALA A 147 11.42 -1.76 15.63
CA ALA A 147 11.66 -2.81 14.63
C ALA A 147 10.83 -2.60 13.37
N ILE A 148 9.58 -2.17 13.52
CA ILE A 148 8.69 -1.81 12.40
C ILE A 148 9.29 -0.66 11.59
N LEU A 149 9.74 0.42 12.24
CA LEU A 149 10.30 1.58 11.55
C LEU A 149 11.56 1.21 10.75
N ARG A 150 12.44 0.35 11.29
CA ARG A 150 13.61 -0.14 10.52
C ARG A 150 13.21 -0.90 9.26
N LYS A 151 12.12 -1.69 9.32
CA LYS A 151 11.56 -2.39 8.15
C LYS A 151 10.88 -1.42 7.18
N LEU A 152 10.21 -0.38 7.69
CA LEU A 152 9.62 0.68 6.86
C LEU A 152 10.70 1.48 6.12
N VAL A 153 11.85 1.75 6.73
CA VAL A 153 12.98 2.37 6.02
C VAL A 153 13.36 1.54 4.78
N LYS A 154 13.51 0.21 4.93
CA LYS A 154 13.83 -0.68 3.80
C LYS A 154 12.71 -0.71 2.75
N LEU A 155 11.48 -0.68 3.18
CA LEU A 155 10.32 -0.63 2.31
C LEU A 155 10.26 0.69 1.51
N PHE A 156 10.64 1.81 2.14
CA PHE A 156 10.71 3.13 1.51
C PHE A 156 11.92 3.28 0.58
N GLU A 157 13.05 2.65 0.90
CA GLU A 157 14.18 2.50 -0.03
C GLU A 157 13.74 1.79 -1.33
N ALA A 158 12.80 0.84 -1.25
CA ALA A 158 12.22 0.22 -2.43
C ALA A 158 11.33 1.19 -3.25
N VAL A 159 10.54 2.06 -2.61
CA VAL A 159 9.81 3.12 -3.33
C VAL A 159 10.77 4.10 -4.00
N ARG A 160 11.82 4.53 -3.28
CA ARG A 160 12.89 5.36 -3.85
C ARG A 160 13.52 4.71 -5.07
N PHE A 161 13.75 3.39 -5.03
CA PHE A 161 14.24 2.64 -6.19
C PHE A 161 13.31 2.78 -7.40
N LEU A 162 11.97 2.67 -7.23
CA LEU A 162 11.03 2.92 -8.32
C LEU A 162 11.14 4.35 -8.86
N HIS A 163 11.18 5.36 -7.97
CA HIS A 163 11.25 6.76 -8.35
C HIS A 163 12.50 7.08 -9.18
N ILE A 164 13.66 6.54 -8.81
CA ILE A 164 14.92 6.68 -9.56
C ILE A 164 14.80 6.09 -10.98
N HIS A 165 14.01 5.02 -11.15
CA HIS A 165 13.76 4.42 -12.46
C HIS A 165 12.59 5.07 -13.23
N GLY A 166 12.04 6.18 -12.71
CA GLY A 166 10.95 6.92 -13.34
C GLY A 166 9.57 6.28 -13.17
N TYR A 167 9.43 5.32 -12.24
CA TYR A 167 8.16 4.68 -11.93
C TYR A 167 7.60 5.15 -10.59
N ARG A 168 6.30 5.09 -10.45
CA ARG A 168 5.54 5.28 -9.21
C ARG A 168 4.95 3.95 -8.78
N HIS A 169 4.75 3.77 -7.48
CA HIS A 169 3.89 2.69 -6.99
C HIS A 169 2.44 2.97 -7.40
N GLY A 170 1.99 4.19 -7.13
CA GLY A 170 0.69 4.71 -7.56
C GLY A 170 -0.48 4.40 -6.63
N ASP A 171 -0.34 3.42 -5.73
CA ASP A 171 -1.38 3.06 -4.75
C ASP A 171 -0.76 2.59 -3.42
N ILE A 172 0.03 3.48 -2.80
CA ILE A 172 0.68 3.19 -1.50
C ILE A 172 -0.35 3.22 -0.38
N ARG A 173 -0.64 2.04 0.19
CA ARG A 173 -1.62 1.81 1.25
C ARG A 173 -1.13 0.74 2.23
N ASN A 174 -1.66 0.74 3.45
CA ASN A 174 -1.31 -0.25 4.48
C ASN A 174 -1.67 -1.70 4.10
N ASP A 175 -2.73 -1.90 3.34
CA ASP A 175 -3.16 -3.21 2.86
C ASP A 175 -2.41 -3.69 1.60
N HIS A 176 -1.62 -2.81 0.97
CA HIS A 176 -0.71 -3.15 -0.13
C HIS A 176 0.73 -3.43 0.32
N VAL A 177 0.95 -3.52 1.62
CA VAL A 177 2.20 -4.03 2.22
C VAL A 177 1.90 -5.37 2.86
N ILE A 178 2.51 -6.46 2.36
CA ILE A 178 2.41 -7.79 2.95
C ILE A 178 3.65 -8.06 3.80
N ILE A 179 3.45 -8.60 5.00
CA ILE A 179 4.54 -9.09 5.84
C ILE A 179 4.75 -10.55 5.49
N GLU A 180 5.77 -10.80 4.68
CA GLU A 180 6.04 -12.14 4.16
C GLU A 180 6.39 -13.12 5.28
N ASN A 181 5.69 -14.25 5.35
CA ASN A 181 5.82 -15.21 6.44
C ASN A 181 7.22 -15.82 6.55
N ASP A 182 7.85 -16.10 5.41
CA ASP A 182 9.10 -16.86 5.37
C ASP A 182 10.31 -16.01 5.75
N THR A 183 10.32 -14.73 5.39
CA THR A 183 11.43 -13.80 5.59
C THR A 183 11.15 -12.73 6.65
N GLY A 184 9.88 -12.45 6.89
CA GLY A 184 9.44 -11.30 7.68
C GLY A 184 9.66 -9.95 7.00
N ASN A 185 10.01 -9.93 5.72
CA ASN A 185 10.17 -8.71 4.94
C ASN A 185 8.80 -8.05 4.69
N PHE A 186 8.82 -6.73 4.59
CA PHE A 186 7.68 -5.97 4.09
C PHE A 186 7.77 -5.91 2.57
N VAL A 187 6.71 -6.32 1.88
CA VAL A 187 6.68 -6.51 0.43
C VAL A 187 5.53 -5.72 -0.17
N TRP A 188 5.84 -4.85 -1.11
CA TRP A 188 4.86 -4.10 -1.90
C TRP A 188 4.13 -4.99 -2.88
N ILE A 189 2.81 -4.82 -2.97
CA ILE A 189 1.93 -5.44 -3.98
C ILE A 189 1.07 -4.37 -4.63
N ASP A 190 0.46 -4.70 -5.78
CA ASP A 190 -0.61 -3.92 -6.42
C ASP A 190 -0.17 -2.52 -6.89
N PHE A 191 0.82 -2.46 -7.77
CA PHE A 191 1.37 -1.22 -8.34
C PHE A 191 0.92 -0.97 -9.79
N ASP A 192 -0.36 -1.24 -10.10
CA ASP A 192 -0.93 -1.03 -11.44
C ASP A 192 -1.65 0.32 -11.61
N TYR A 193 -1.78 1.13 -10.56
CA TYR A 193 -2.22 2.51 -10.68
C TYR A 193 -1.09 3.46 -11.03
N ASP A 194 -1.42 4.49 -11.81
CA ASP A 194 -0.58 5.63 -12.11
C ASP A 194 -1.40 6.93 -11.96
N PHE A 195 -0.74 8.08 -11.99
CA PHE A 195 -1.41 9.36 -11.83
C PHE A 195 -0.65 10.48 -12.56
N GLU A 196 -1.40 11.51 -12.93
CA GLU A 196 -0.88 12.74 -13.50
C GLU A 196 -1.16 13.91 -12.57
N THR A 197 -0.14 14.70 -12.29
CA THR A 197 -0.21 15.90 -11.45
C THR A 197 0.67 17.00 -12.05
N PRO A 198 0.26 18.28 -11.98
CA PRO A 198 1.09 19.41 -12.42
C PRO A 198 2.28 19.69 -11.50
N GLU A 199 2.26 19.12 -10.31
CA GLU A 199 3.26 19.31 -9.26
C GLU A 199 4.29 18.15 -9.26
N ASN A 200 4.78 17.78 -8.09
CA ASN A 200 5.73 16.68 -7.93
C ASN A 200 5.16 15.36 -8.47
N PRO A 201 5.81 14.72 -9.46
CA PRO A 201 5.30 13.48 -10.09
C PRO A 201 5.22 12.29 -9.13
N PHE A 202 5.82 12.37 -7.95
CA PHE A 202 5.81 11.32 -6.92
C PHE A 202 4.93 11.64 -5.72
N SER A 203 4.22 12.75 -5.75
CA SER A 203 3.50 13.31 -4.59
C SER A 203 2.57 12.31 -3.90
N LEU A 204 1.74 11.56 -4.65
CA LEU A 204 0.83 10.58 -4.04
C LEU A 204 1.56 9.42 -3.35
N ASP A 205 2.68 8.98 -3.90
CA ASP A 205 3.52 7.96 -3.26
C ASP A 205 4.10 8.50 -1.94
N LEU A 206 4.60 9.74 -1.94
CA LEU A 206 5.16 10.37 -0.73
C LEU A 206 4.10 10.53 0.36
N PHE A 207 2.92 11.03 0.02
CA PHE A 207 1.81 11.12 0.97
C PHE A 207 1.29 9.74 1.41
N GLY A 208 1.34 8.74 0.54
CA GLY A 208 1.05 7.34 0.88
C GLY A 208 2.03 6.81 1.92
N MET A 209 3.33 7.04 1.75
CA MET A 209 4.38 6.71 2.73
C MET A 209 4.11 7.39 4.07
N GLY A 210 3.74 8.68 4.06
CA GLY A 210 3.32 9.42 5.26
C GLY A 210 2.13 8.78 5.96
N ASN A 211 1.12 8.33 5.22
CA ASN A 211 -0.02 7.63 5.79
C ASN A 211 0.38 6.32 6.48
N ILE A 212 1.32 5.58 5.91
CA ILE A 212 1.86 4.36 6.54
C ILE A 212 2.59 4.71 7.84
N LEU A 213 3.37 5.79 7.86
CA LEU A 213 4.06 6.27 9.07
C LEU A 213 3.07 6.70 10.17
N ILE A 214 2.06 7.49 9.82
CA ILE A 214 1.02 7.92 10.76
C ILE A 214 0.32 6.69 11.36
N TYR A 215 0.01 5.69 10.54
CA TYR A 215 -0.60 4.45 10.98
C TYR A 215 0.32 3.63 11.90
N ALA A 216 1.59 3.49 11.53
CA ALA A 216 2.58 2.77 12.32
C ALA A 216 2.82 3.44 13.66
N VAL A 217 3.10 4.75 13.68
CA VAL A 217 3.39 5.48 14.91
C VAL A 217 2.18 5.56 15.83
N GLY A 218 0.97 5.73 15.25
CA GLY A 218 -0.28 5.79 16.01
C GLY A 218 -0.83 4.43 16.46
N LYS A 219 -0.22 3.31 16.03
CA LYS A 219 -0.79 1.95 16.20
C LYS A 219 -2.21 1.86 15.62
N GLY A 220 -2.45 2.59 14.54
CA GLY A 220 -3.76 2.77 13.90
C GLY A 220 -4.00 4.23 13.50
N TYR A 221 -5.09 4.46 12.81
CA TYR A 221 -5.54 5.83 12.53
C TYR A 221 -6.42 6.34 13.66
N HIS A 222 -6.21 7.60 14.04
CA HIS A 222 -7.06 8.35 14.96
C HIS A 222 -7.78 9.44 14.16
N ASP A 223 -9.08 9.35 14.08
CA ASP A 223 -9.89 10.32 13.34
C ASP A 223 -10.84 11.11 14.25
N MET A 224 -11.36 12.24 13.73
CA MET A 224 -12.27 13.12 14.50
C MET A 224 -13.52 12.39 14.96
N HIS A 225 -14.02 11.40 14.23
CA HIS A 225 -15.20 10.65 14.63
C HIS A 225 -14.89 9.84 15.90
N GLY A 226 -13.81 9.05 15.89
CA GLY A 226 -13.35 8.33 17.08
C GLY A 226 -13.04 9.27 18.26
N ILE A 227 -12.33 10.38 18.01
CA ILE A 227 -11.99 11.39 19.02
C ILE A 227 -13.25 11.97 19.69
N THR A 228 -14.34 12.16 18.95
CA THR A 228 -15.59 12.70 19.51
C THR A 228 -16.45 11.65 20.22
N MET A 229 -16.30 10.37 19.88
CA MET A 229 -17.09 9.27 20.45
C MET A 229 -16.43 8.61 21.66
N GLU A 230 -15.10 8.59 21.70
CA GLU A 230 -14.29 7.93 22.73
C GLU A 230 -13.95 8.89 23.88
N THR A 231 -14.46 8.62 25.07
CA THR A 231 -14.23 9.47 26.23
C THR A 231 -13.00 9.09 27.06
N SER A 232 -12.54 7.85 27.00
CA SER A 232 -11.44 7.35 27.84
C SER A 232 -10.05 7.59 27.23
N VAL A 233 -9.88 7.31 25.94
CA VAL A 233 -8.60 7.45 25.25
C VAL A 233 -8.38 8.90 24.78
N TYR A 234 -9.45 9.57 24.30
CA TYR A 234 -9.38 10.89 23.68
C TYR A 234 -9.79 12.05 24.61
N LYS A 235 -9.74 11.80 25.92
CA LYS A 235 -10.13 12.77 26.94
C LYS A 235 -9.46 14.14 26.68
N ASP A 236 -10.27 15.19 26.62
CA ASP A 236 -9.86 16.58 26.40
C ASP A 236 -9.10 16.84 25.06
N LEU A 237 -8.92 15.81 24.22
CA LEU A 237 -8.22 15.96 22.94
C LEU A 237 -8.98 16.86 21.97
N LYS A 238 -10.31 16.74 21.96
CA LYS A 238 -11.20 17.53 21.09
C LYS A 238 -10.95 19.04 21.22
N ASP A 239 -10.70 19.50 22.45
CA ASP A 239 -10.52 20.94 22.74
C ASP A 239 -9.08 21.43 22.46
N ARG A 240 -8.15 20.51 22.20
CA ARG A 240 -6.74 20.80 21.98
C ARG A 240 -6.30 20.68 20.52
N VAL A 241 -7.09 20.02 19.67
CA VAL A 241 -6.77 19.86 18.25
C VAL A 241 -7.30 21.02 17.43
N VAL A 242 -6.56 21.40 16.43
CA VAL A 242 -6.93 22.41 15.42
C VAL A 242 -6.84 21.82 14.01
N ALA A 243 -7.34 22.52 13.00
CA ALA A 243 -7.37 22.02 11.63
C ALA A 243 -5.99 21.58 11.10
N ASP A 244 -4.93 22.26 11.54
CA ASP A 244 -3.55 22.04 11.13
C ASP A 244 -2.95 20.74 11.68
N ASP A 245 -3.55 20.15 12.70
CA ASP A 245 -3.13 18.86 13.28
C ASP A 245 -3.54 17.66 12.44
N PHE A 246 -4.36 17.87 11.40
CA PHE A 246 -4.93 16.81 10.59
C PHE A 246 -4.26 16.66 9.23
N SER A 247 -4.31 15.44 8.69
CA SER A 247 -3.70 15.08 7.42
C SER A 247 -4.24 15.91 6.26
N ILE A 248 -3.37 16.28 5.34
CA ILE A 248 -3.73 16.94 4.09
C ILE A 248 -4.54 16.01 3.16
N LEU A 249 -4.25 14.70 3.15
CA LEU A 249 -4.99 13.71 2.36
C LEU A 249 -6.36 13.37 2.95
N ASN A 250 -6.45 13.32 4.28
CA ASN A 250 -7.68 12.99 4.99
C ASN A 250 -7.90 13.97 6.13
N LYS A 251 -8.73 14.96 5.86
CA LYS A 251 -9.01 16.09 6.80
C LYS A 251 -9.53 15.68 8.18
N TRP A 252 -9.87 14.41 8.38
CA TRP A 252 -10.37 13.88 9.65
C TRP A 252 -9.32 13.08 10.42
N ARG A 253 -8.19 12.73 9.79
CA ARG A 253 -7.14 11.91 10.36
C ARG A 253 -6.13 12.75 11.13
N LEU A 254 -5.97 12.47 12.41
CA LEU A 254 -5.00 13.14 13.26
C LEU A 254 -3.57 12.75 12.81
N THR A 255 -2.76 13.77 12.57
CA THR A 255 -1.34 13.65 12.19
C THR A 255 -0.42 14.05 13.34
N ASN A 256 -0.80 15.08 14.12
CA ASN A 256 -0.08 15.51 15.30
C ASN A 256 -0.31 14.55 16.48
N LEU A 257 0.39 13.42 16.46
CA LEU A 257 0.18 12.36 17.44
C LEU A 257 0.66 12.72 18.84
N ARG A 258 1.53 13.72 19.02
CA ARG A 258 1.91 14.20 20.38
C ARG A 258 0.75 14.81 21.15
N LYS A 259 -0.27 15.30 20.46
CA LYS A 259 -1.48 15.77 21.15
C LYS A 259 -2.26 14.63 21.81
N LEU A 260 -2.18 13.44 21.24
CA LEU A 260 -2.79 12.23 21.82
C LEU A 260 -1.80 11.50 22.75
N TYR A 261 -0.55 11.34 22.32
CA TYR A 261 0.51 10.62 22.99
C TYR A 261 1.68 11.56 23.30
N PRO A 262 1.67 12.30 24.43
CA PRO A 262 2.70 13.32 24.75
C PRO A 262 4.12 12.79 24.81
N TYR A 263 4.31 11.48 25.02
CA TYR A 263 5.61 10.81 25.05
C TYR A 263 6.19 10.52 23.66
N VAL A 264 5.43 10.67 22.57
CA VAL A 264 5.99 10.61 21.21
C VAL A 264 7.01 11.75 21.07
N PRO A 265 8.30 11.46 20.76
CA PRO A 265 9.34 12.47 20.67
C PRO A 265 9.04 13.53 19.60
N THR A 266 9.48 14.76 19.83
CA THR A 266 9.28 15.87 18.90
C THR A 266 9.80 15.52 17.50
N VAL A 267 11.03 14.98 17.41
CA VAL A 267 11.64 14.60 16.13
C VAL A 267 10.81 13.60 15.34
N MET A 268 10.12 12.66 16.00
CA MET A 268 9.21 11.73 15.34
C MET A 268 7.93 12.45 14.89
N ASN A 269 7.37 13.27 15.75
CA ASN A 269 6.13 13.98 15.43
C ASN A 269 6.34 15.01 14.31
N ASP A 270 7.52 15.64 14.23
CA ASP A 270 7.85 16.60 13.19
C ASP A 270 7.86 15.94 11.80
N ILE A 271 8.37 14.69 11.69
CA ILE A 271 8.25 13.90 10.46
C ILE A 271 6.78 13.72 10.05
N LEU A 272 5.90 13.42 11.01
CA LEU A 272 4.49 13.24 10.72
C LEU A 272 3.82 14.57 10.31
N LEU A 273 4.23 15.68 10.90
CA LEU A 273 3.67 17.01 10.60
C LEU A 273 3.94 17.47 9.18
N HIS A 274 4.97 16.97 8.50
CA HIS A 274 5.16 17.21 7.06
C HIS A 274 3.99 16.68 6.20
N PHE A 275 3.10 15.85 6.73
CA PHE A 275 1.90 15.35 6.06
C PHE A 275 0.60 15.99 6.57
N SER A 276 0.70 17.01 7.42
CA SER A 276 -0.44 17.73 7.97
C SER A 276 -0.84 18.93 7.10
N LYS A 277 -2.05 19.44 7.32
CA LYS A 277 -2.50 20.69 6.69
C LYS A 277 -1.74 21.92 7.16
N GLY A 278 -1.20 21.87 8.38
CA GLY A 278 -0.41 22.97 8.95
C GLY A 278 1.06 22.97 8.54
N SER A 279 1.47 22.07 7.62
CA SER A 279 2.84 22.06 7.15
C SER A 279 3.09 23.19 6.16
N ASP A 280 4.17 23.93 6.40
CA ASP A 280 4.70 24.92 5.45
C ASP A 280 5.57 24.25 4.38
N ILE A 281 6.11 23.04 4.66
CA ILE A 281 7.02 22.31 3.80
C ILE A 281 6.61 20.83 3.76
N TYR A 282 6.39 20.31 2.56
CA TYR A 282 6.16 18.90 2.32
C TYR A 282 7.42 18.22 1.80
N TYR A 283 7.55 16.92 2.00
CA TYR A 283 8.62 16.13 1.38
C TYR A 283 8.50 16.12 -0.14
N GLU A 284 9.61 16.36 -0.81
CA GLU A 284 9.70 16.33 -2.27
C GLU A 284 10.21 14.98 -2.80
N THR A 285 10.92 14.23 -1.97
CA THR A 285 11.52 12.94 -2.34
C THR A 285 11.37 11.88 -1.26
N ALA A 286 11.40 10.62 -1.67
CA ALA A 286 11.44 9.50 -0.73
C ALA A 286 12.76 9.49 0.09
N GLU A 287 13.86 10.02 -0.46
CA GLU A 287 15.15 10.16 0.24
C GLU A 287 15.03 11.00 1.50
N GLU A 288 14.38 12.17 1.43
CA GLU A 288 14.18 13.04 2.59
C GLU A 288 13.45 12.34 3.74
N ILE A 289 12.38 11.58 3.40
CA ILE A 289 11.65 10.80 4.41
C ILE A 289 12.55 9.73 5.04
N ILE A 290 13.36 9.04 4.23
CA ILE A 290 14.28 8.00 4.68
C ILE A 290 15.36 8.57 5.58
N GLU A 291 15.94 9.71 5.23
CA GLU A 291 16.99 10.40 6.02
C GLU A 291 16.44 10.83 7.38
N ASP A 292 15.27 11.44 7.41
CA ASP A 292 14.64 11.90 8.65
C ASP A 292 14.24 10.71 9.55
N LEU A 293 13.73 9.61 8.97
CA LEU A 293 13.45 8.38 9.73
C LEU A 293 14.72 7.77 10.32
N ASN A 294 15.80 7.69 9.55
CA ASN A 294 17.08 7.15 10.03
C ASN A 294 17.64 8.02 11.16
N ARG A 295 17.56 9.35 11.02
CA ARG A 295 17.96 10.31 12.08
C ARG A 295 17.11 10.09 13.34
N CYS A 296 15.80 9.99 13.17
CA CYS A 296 14.88 9.75 14.28
C CYS A 296 15.16 8.41 14.99
N LEU A 297 15.36 7.32 14.22
CA LEU A 297 15.73 6.02 14.79
C LEU A 297 17.02 6.10 15.61
N HIS A 298 18.02 6.81 15.12
CA HIS A 298 19.29 6.98 15.84
C HIS A 298 19.14 7.81 17.12
N LEU A 299 18.30 8.85 17.12
CA LEU A 299 18.15 9.75 18.27
C LEU A 299 17.21 9.18 19.36
N VAL A 300 16.14 8.51 18.95
CA VAL A 300 15.04 8.08 19.84
C VAL A 300 15.24 6.65 20.33
N PHE A 301 15.59 5.75 19.42
CA PHE A 301 15.65 4.32 19.70
C PHE A 301 17.09 3.82 19.65
N LYS A 302 17.92 4.34 20.56
CA LYS A 302 19.32 3.89 20.71
C LYS A 302 19.31 2.37 20.90
N SER A 303 19.82 1.64 19.92
CA SER A 303 20.10 0.21 19.99
C SER A 303 21.43 -0.02 20.68
#